data_1e9d54244c3153df5eb21dcf852040b1
#
_entry.id   1e9d54244c3153df5eb21dcf852040b1
#
_cell.length_a   1.000
_cell.length_b   1.000
_cell.length_c   1.000
_cell.angle_alpha   90.00
_cell.angle_beta   90.00
_cell.angle_gamma   90.00
#
_symmetry.space_group_name_H-M   'P 1'
#
loop_
_entity.id
_entity.type
_entity.pdbx_description
1 polymer ?
#
loop_
_entity_poly.entity_id
_entity_poly.type
_entity_poly.pdbx_seq_one_letter_code
_entity_poly.pdbx_strand_id
1 'polypeptide(L)'
;YIFLTGHHTLYMACLIAVVLSVGGLTGAPLVIGGSLILGLVMALFPAIAQKTMTKITGTEDIGFGHFSTIGYWFAAQVGKLTSSKARKEGRTVKSTEDINFPQRVSFMRDNTVAISITMMILFLVVTGVASTKSGFAELDTNYVSGGYTNWFTYALVTGMNFAGGIYIILSGVRMILAEIVPAFKGIADKLVPNAKPAIDCPVVFPYAPNAVLIGFLVSFVGGIVGMFILFGIKGAALAAVPIILPGVVPHFFCGATAGVFANAEGGLKGCIVGAFFHGLLITFLPVFCMPVLGALHYAGTTFSDADFCGVGIILGNIARFTTGNLLLIVCVILFLIPIIYNFVAKKPAAKAE
;
A
#
# COMPACT_ATOMS: atom_id res chain seq x y z
N TYR A 1 15.10 6.92 -9.17
CA TYR A 1 13.72 6.56 -9.52
C TYR A 1 12.97 7.79 -9.98
N ILE A 2 12.08 7.62 -10.95
CA ILE A 2 11.11 8.65 -11.36
C ILE A 2 9.73 8.15 -10.95
N PHE A 3 9.15 8.81 -9.95
CA PHE A 3 7.88 8.43 -9.34
C PHE A 3 6.72 8.86 -10.25
N LEU A 4 5.94 7.91 -10.75
CA LEU A 4 4.92 8.15 -11.78
C LEU A 4 3.48 8.18 -11.24
N THR A 5 3.26 7.88 -9.98
CA THR A 5 1.92 7.86 -9.37
C THR A 5 1.50 9.26 -8.94
N GLY A 6 0.86 9.99 -9.86
CA GLY A 6 0.56 11.41 -9.70
C GLY A 6 -0.34 11.74 -8.52
N HIS A 7 -1.42 10.98 -8.28
CA HIS A 7 -2.33 11.21 -7.17
C HIS A 7 -1.65 11.00 -5.81
N HIS A 8 -0.82 9.97 -5.66
CA HIS A 8 -0.02 9.78 -4.45
C HIS A 8 0.95 10.93 -4.22
N THR A 9 1.63 11.41 -5.27
CA THR A 9 2.51 12.58 -5.20
C THR A 9 1.76 13.81 -4.68
N LEU A 10 0.57 14.08 -5.24
CA LEU A 10 -0.26 15.21 -4.83
C LEU A 10 -0.69 15.10 -3.37
N TYR A 11 -1.21 13.96 -2.94
CA TYR A 11 -1.65 13.76 -1.56
C TYR A 11 -0.50 13.84 -0.54
N MET A 12 0.67 13.30 -0.89
CA MET A 12 1.85 13.42 -0.03
C MET A 12 2.34 14.87 0.04
N ALA A 13 2.35 15.58 -1.08
CA ALA A 13 2.69 17.01 -1.11
C ALA A 13 1.73 17.84 -0.23
N CYS A 14 0.42 17.57 -0.30
CA CYS A 14 -0.57 18.23 0.55
C CYS A 14 -0.33 17.93 2.04
N LEU A 15 -0.11 16.65 2.40
CA LEU A 15 0.19 16.26 3.78
C LEU A 15 1.43 16.99 4.32
N ILE A 16 2.52 16.97 3.56
CA ILE A 16 3.78 17.62 3.94
C ILE A 16 3.58 19.13 4.07
N ALA A 17 2.94 19.77 3.08
CA ALA A 17 2.71 21.21 3.10
C ALA A 17 1.88 21.65 4.31
N VAL A 18 0.82 20.91 4.62
CA VAL A 18 -0.03 21.15 5.79
C VAL A 18 0.78 21.06 7.09
N VAL A 19 1.52 19.98 7.28
CA VAL A 19 2.33 19.75 8.49
C VAL A 19 3.39 20.86 8.66
N LEU A 20 4.11 21.19 7.58
CA LEU A 20 5.15 22.21 7.63
C LEU A 20 4.58 23.63 7.82
N SER A 21 3.40 23.92 7.25
CA SER A 21 2.71 25.20 7.44
C SER A 21 2.31 25.41 8.89
N VAL A 22 1.74 24.40 9.54
CA VAL A 22 1.41 24.44 10.98
C VAL A 22 2.68 24.57 11.84
N GLY A 23 3.79 23.97 11.41
CA GLY A 23 5.11 24.17 12.00
C GLY A 23 5.73 25.55 11.77
N GLY A 24 4.99 26.47 11.14
CA GLY A 24 5.38 27.88 10.97
C GLY A 24 6.18 28.19 9.72
N LEU A 25 6.29 27.27 8.75
CA LEU A 25 6.87 27.57 7.45
C LEU A 25 5.83 28.21 6.52
N THR A 26 6.21 29.30 5.86
CA THR A 26 5.36 30.02 4.89
C THR A 26 6.18 30.43 3.68
N GLY A 27 5.53 30.73 2.54
CA GLY A 27 6.20 31.20 1.34
C GLY A 27 7.31 30.29 0.84
N ALA A 28 8.46 30.86 0.48
CA ALA A 28 9.60 30.12 -0.09
C ALA A 28 10.16 29.03 0.86
N PRO A 29 10.33 29.26 2.18
CA PRO A 29 10.72 28.20 3.13
C PRO A 29 9.79 26.98 3.13
N LEU A 30 8.48 27.18 3.03
CA LEU A 30 7.50 26.09 2.94
C LEU A 30 7.68 25.28 1.65
N VAL A 31 7.84 25.96 0.52
CA VAL A 31 8.05 25.29 -0.78
C VAL A 31 9.36 24.52 -0.77
N ILE A 32 10.45 25.12 -0.28
CA ILE A 32 11.77 24.46 -0.22
C ILE A 32 11.71 23.24 0.70
N GLY A 33 11.28 23.42 1.95
CA GLY A 33 11.18 22.31 2.92
C GLY A 33 10.25 21.20 2.43
N GLY A 34 9.09 21.56 1.87
CA GLY A 34 8.13 20.60 1.30
C GLY A 34 8.70 19.83 0.13
N SER A 35 9.38 20.50 -0.80
CA SER A 35 10.03 19.84 -1.95
C SER A 35 11.15 18.90 -1.54
N LEU A 36 11.96 19.27 -0.53
CA LEU A 36 13.03 18.42 -0.01
C LEU A 36 12.46 17.14 0.62
N ILE A 37 11.44 17.24 1.46
CA ILE A 37 10.82 16.06 2.09
C ILE A 37 10.08 15.21 1.05
N LEU A 38 9.33 15.83 0.13
CA LEU A 38 8.66 15.09 -0.94
C LEU A 38 9.67 14.35 -1.83
N GLY A 39 10.74 15.02 -2.26
CA GLY A 39 11.80 14.39 -3.05
C GLY A 39 12.49 13.26 -2.30
N LEU A 40 12.71 13.43 -0.99
CA LEU A 40 13.26 12.37 -0.14
C LEU A 40 12.38 11.12 -0.15
N VAL A 41 11.08 11.24 0.12
CA VAL A 41 10.17 10.08 0.20
C VAL A 41 9.97 9.44 -1.16
N MET A 42 9.91 10.23 -2.25
CA MET A 42 9.81 9.73 -3.62
C MET A 42 11.05 8.97 -4.10
N ALA A 43 12.21 9.24 -3.52
CA ALA A 43 13.44 8.51 -3.80
C ALA A 43 13.64 7.30 -2.87
N LEU A 44 13.33 7.46 -1.58
CA LEU A 44 13.60 6.47 -0.55
C LEU A 44 12.67 5.25 -0.65
N PHE A 45 11.36 5.45 -0.83
CA PHE A 45 10.41 4.34 -0.84
C PHE A 45 10.61 3.40 -2.02
N PRO A 46 10.77 3.85 -3.28
CA PRO A 46 11.15 2.94 -4.35
C PRO A 46 12.46 2.18 -4.09
N ALA A 47 13.45 2.83 -3.47
CA ALA A 47 14.72 2.18 -3.14
C ALA A 47 14.55 1.06 -2.09
N ILE A 48 13.69 1.26 -1.07
CA ILE A 48 13.35 0.23 -0.08
C ILE A 48 12.67 -0.97 -0.75
N ALA A 49 11.76 -0.73 -1.69
CA ALA A 49 11.03 -1.76 -2.39
C ALA A 49 11.86 -2.53 -3.43
N GLN A 50 12.90 -1.91 -4.00
CA GLN A 50 13.57 -2.41 -5.21
C GLN A 50 14.04 -3.85 -5.12
N LYS A 51 14.61 -4.27 -4.00
CA LYS A 51 15.09 -5.65 -3.84
C LYS A 51 13.98 -6.69 -3.99
N THR A 52 12.82 -6.41 -3.45
CA THR A 52 11.66 -7.31 -3.58
C THR A 52 11.00 -7.15 -4.95
N MET A 53 10.96 -5.93 -5.50
CA MET A 53 10.50 -5.68 -6.88
C MET A 53 11.28 -6.50 -7.90
N THR A 54 12.61 -6.51 -7.82
CA THR A 54 13.45 -7.33 -8.71
C THR A 54 13.13 -8.81 -8.61
N LYS A 55 12.80 -9.32 -7.41
CA LYS A 55 12.35 -10.71 -7.26
C LYS A 55 10.99 -10.99 -7.88
N ILE A 56 10.08 -10.03 -7.83
CA ILE A 56 8.72 -10.16 -8.39
C ILE A 56 8.77 -10.07 -9.91
N THR A 57 9.47 -9.08 -10.44
CA THR A 57 9.45 -8.75 -11.87
C THR A 57 10.51 -9.47 -12.70
N GLY A 58 11.56 -9.99 -12.05
CA GLY A 58 12.73 -10.56 -12.71
C GLY A 58 13.68 -9.54 -13.34
N THR A 59 13.42 -8.24 -13.19
CA THR A 59 14.24 -7.15 -13.74
C THR A 59 14.51 -6.04 -12.73
N GLU A 60 15.58 -5.31 -12.92
CA GLU A 60 15.89 -4.10 -12.16
C GLU A 60 15.38 -2.81 -12.82
N ASP A 61 14.79 -2.89 -14.00
CA ASP A 61 14.41 -1.73 -14.82
C ASP A 61 13.12 -1.06 -14.34
N ILE A 62 12.38 -1.71 -13.44
CA ILE A 62 11.09 -1.24 -12.92
C ILE A 62 11.22 -1.00 -11.42
N GLY A 63 10.91 0.22 -10.99
CA GLY A 63 10.76 0.60 -9.59
C GLY A 63 9.29 0.55 -9.14
N PHE A 64 9.09 0.73 -7.85
CA PHE A 64 7.77 0.73 -7.23
C PHE A 64 7.44 2.11 -6.66
N GLY A 65 6.37 2.73 -7.14
CA GLY A 65 5.97 4.10 -6.81
C GLY A 65 4.58 4.19 -6.19
N HIS A 66 4.44 3.72 -4.96
CA HIS A 66 3.19 3.77 -4.20
C HIS A 66 3.48 4.07 -2.73
N PHE A 67 2.69 4.98 -2.10
CA PHE A 67 2.92 5.38 -0.71
C PHE A 67 2.23 4.47 0.32
N SER A 68 2.42 3.16 0.16
CA SER A 68 2.23 2.13 1.19
C SER A 68 3.42 1.16 1.24
N THR A 69 4.56 1.58 0.72
CA THR A 69 5.78 0.80 0.54
C THR A 69 6.33 0.25 1.85
N ILE A 70 6.27 1.02 2.95
CA ILE A 70 6.67 0.55 4.29
C ILE A 70 5.82 -0.66 4.69
N GLY A 71 4.51 -0.61 4.42
CA GLY A 71 3.61 -1.72 4.69
C GLY A 71 3.95 -2.97 3.88
N TYR A 72 4.29 -2.81 2.60
CA TYR A 72 4.68 -3.92 1.73
C TYR A 72 6.04 -4.51 2.10
N TRP A 73 6.99 -3.64 2.39
CA TRP A 73 8.29 -4.06 2.91
C TRP A 73 8.14 -4.83 4.22
N PHE A 74 7.31 -4.34 5.15
CA PHE A 74 6.99 -5.02 6.40
C PHE A 74 6.39 -6.41 6.13
N ALA A 75 5.39 -6.53 5.27
CA ALA A 75 4.79 -7.79 4.89
C ALA A 75 5.83 -8.75 4.27
N ALA A 76 6.73 -8.24 3.43
CA ALA A 76 7.83 -9.00 2.86
C ALA A 76 8.79 -9.52 3.94
N GLN A 77 9.16 -8.70 4.95
CA GLN A 77 10.01 -9.17 6.06
C GLN A 77 9.32 -10.25 6.90
N VAL A 78 8.03 -10.08 7.21
CA VAL A 78 7.21 -11.11 7.86
C VAL A 78 7.20 -12.40 7.03
N GLY A 79 6.96 -12.29 5.73
CA GLY A 79 7.03 -13.41 4.79
C GLY A 79 8.38 -14.13 4.81
N LYS A 80 9.48 -13.37 4.80
CA LYS A 80 10.84 -13.90 4.90
C LYS A 80 11.08 -14.68 6.20
N LEU A 81 10.56 -14.21 7.31
CA LEU A 81 10.66 -14.89 8.60
C LEU A 81 9.94 -16.25 8.57
N THR A 82 8.76 -16.35 7.95
CA THR A 82 8.00 -17.60 7.86
C THR A 82 8.71 -18.69 7.05
N SER A 83 9.54 -18.31 6.10
CA SER A 83 10.30 -19.25 5.24
C SER A 83 11.73 -19.49 5.72
N SER A 84 12.20 -18.79 6.75
CA SER A 84 13.60 -18.81 7.17
C SER A 84 14.11 -20.20 7.53
N LYS A 85 13.32 -21.00 8.25
CA LYS A 85 13.67 -22.37 8.62
C LYS A 85 13.74 -23.28 7.39
N ALA A 86 12.75 -23.22 6.51
CA ALA A 86 12.72 -24.03 5.29
C ALA A 86 13.93 -23.75 4.38
N ARG A 87 14.29 -22.47 4.23
CA ARG A 87 15.48 -22.06 3.44
C ARG A 87 16.80 -22.55 4.06
N LYS A 88 16.92 -22.47 5.40
CA LYS A 88 18.12 -22.99 6.10
C LYS A 88 18.28 -24.51 5.93
N GLU A 89 17.16 -25.23 5.83
CA GLU A 89 17.11 -26.68 5.63
C GLU A 89 17.15 -27.09 4.15
N GLY A 90 17.35 -26.13 3.21
CA GLY A 90 17.39 -26.40 1.77
C GLY A 90 16.03 -26.83 1.17
N ARG A 91 14.91 -26.66 1.90
CA ARG A 91 13.58 -27.03 1.44
C ARG A 91 13.02 -25.96 0.50
N THR A 92 12.35 -26.42 -0.56
CA THR A 92 11.64 -25.56 -1.50
C THR A 92 10.48 -24.83 -0.81
N VAL A 93 10.38 -23.53 -1.01
CA VAL A 93 9.27 -22.69 -0.53
C VAL A 93 8.25 -22.57 -1.67
N LYS A 94 7.07 -23.19 -1.50
CA LYS A 94 6.00 -23.15 -2.51
C LYS A 94 5.40 -21.76 -2.61
N SER A 95 5.27 -21.24 -3.81
CA SER A 95 4.57 -20.00 -4.11
C SER A 95 3.04 -20.17 -4.05
N THR A 96 2.31 -19.08 -3.97
CA THR A 96 0.85 -19.06 -4.19
C THR A 96 0.49 -19.50 -5.60
N GLU A 97 1.39 -19.27 -6.57
CA GLU A 97 1.18 -19.65 -7.98
C GLU A 97 1.33 -21.16 -8.22
N ASP A 98 1.93 -21.89 -7.26
CA ASP A 98 2.03 -23.35 -7.27
C ASP A 98 0.74 -24.06 -6.78
N ILE A 99 -0.32 -23.31 -6.47
CA ILE A 99 -1.59 -23.88 -6.05
C ILE A 99 -2.26 -24.59 -7.23
N ASN A 100 -2.45 -25.90 -7.08
CA ASN A 100 -3.17 -26.70 -8.06
C ASN A 100 -4.66 -26.70 -7.75
N PHE A 101 -5.45 -26.02 -8.59
CA PHE A 101 -6.90 -26.10 -8.51
C PHE A 101 -7.42 -27.42 -9.08
N PRO A 102 -8.34 -28.13 -8.38
CA PRO A 102 -9.02 -29.31 -8.96
C PRO A 102 -9.70 -28.95 -10.28
N GLN A 103 -9.81 -29.94 -11.20
CA GLN A 103 -10.40 -29.70 -12.52
C GLN A 103 -11.81 -29.09 -12.46
N ARG A 104 -12.61 -29.47 -11.45
CA ARG A 104 -13.98 -28.94 -11.24
C ARG A 104 -14.05 -27.43 -11.00
N VAL A 105 -12.98 -26.84 -10.49
CA VAL A 105 -12.86 -25.40 -10.21
C VAL A 105 -11.76 -24.75 -11.04
N SER A 106 -11.40 -25.35 -12.18
CA SER A 106 -10.34 -24.84 -13.07
C SER A 106 -10.63 -23.45 -13.61
N PHE A 107 -11.89 -23.04 -13.71
CA PHE A 107 -12.31 -21.68 -14.08
C PHE A 107 -11.83 -20.62 -13.08
N MET A 108 -11.56 -20.99 -11.81
CA MET A 108 -10.96 -20.11 -10.80
C MET A 108 -9.47 -19.79 -11.07
N ARG A 109 -8.85 -20.42 -12.07
CA ARG A 109 -7.51 -20.04 -12.54
C ARG A 109 -7.53 -18.73 -13.34
N ASP A 110 -8.67 -18.40 -13.93
CA ASP A 110 -8.85 -17.07 -14.52
C ASP A 110 -9.04 -16.03 -13.41
N ASN A 111 -8.12 -15.06 -13.35
CA ASN A 111 -8.10 -14.05 -12.31
C ASN A 111 -9.34 -13.18 -12.32
N THR A 112 -9.86 -12.85 -13.50
CA THR A 112 -11.07 -12.03 -13.64
C THR A 112 -12.26 -12.75 -13.04
N VAL A 113 -12.40 -14.05 -13.33
CA VAL A 113 -13.46 -14.90 -12.78
C VAL A 113 -13.31 -15.04 -11.26
N ALA A 114 -12.11 -15.34 -10.78
CA ALA A 114 -11.84 -15.48 -9.35
C ALA A 114 -12.16 -14.19 -8.57
N ILE A 115 -11.70 -13.03 -9.07
CA ILE A 115 -11.99 -11.73 -8.48
C ILE A 115 -13.50 -11.44 -8.52
N SER A 116 -14.17 -11.69 -9.65
CA SER A 116 -15.61 -11.47 -9.79
C SER A 116 -16.42 -12.25 -8.76
N ILE A 117 -16.19 -13.55 -8.65
CA ILE A 117 -16.87 -14.41 -7.69
C ILE A 117 -16.59 -13.96 -6.25
N THR A 118 -15.31 -13.71 -5.93
CA THR A 118 -14.92 -13.28 -4.60
C THR A 118 -15.57 -11.97 -4.21
N MET A 119 -15.60 -10.99 -5.11
CA MET A 119 -16.20 -9.69 -4.84
C MET A 119 -17.72 -9.76 -4.77
N MET A 120 -18.38 -10.55 -5.61
CA MET A 120 -19.82 -10.79 -5.48
C MET A 120 -20.16 -11.40 -4.11
N ILE A 121 -19.43 -12.40 -3.67
CA ILE A 121 -19.65 -13.02 -2.35
C ILE A 121 -19.40 -11.99 -1.24
N LEU A 122 -18.30 -11.23 -1.32
CA LEU A 122 -17.95 -10.22 -0.31
C LEU A 122 -19.05 -9.15 -0.20
N PHE A 123 -19.51 -8.59 -1.32
CA PHE A 123 -20.57 -7.60 -1.33
C PHE A 123 -21.90 -8.17 -0.83
N LEU A 124 -22.25 -9.41 -1.19
CA LEU A 124 -23.44 -10.10 -0.65
C LEU A 124 -23.35 -10.25 0.88
N VAL A 125 -22.20 -10.65 1.41
CA VAL A 125 -22.03 -10.79 2.86
C VAL A 125 -22.13 -9.43 3.55
N VAL A 126 -21.41 -8.41 3.05
CA VAL A 126 -21.37 -7.08 3.68
C VAL A 126 -22.77 -6.42 3.64
N THR A 127 -23.43 -6.42 2.49
CA THR A 127 -24.77 -5.83 2.35
C THR A 127 -25.81 -6.65 3.11
N GLY A 128 -25.72 -7.99 3.11
CA GLY A 128 -26.58 -8.86 3.90
C GLY A 128 -26.48 -8.59 5.40
N VAL A 129 -25.24 -8.47 5.93
CA VAL A 129 -25.02 -8.12 7.35
C VAL A 129 -25.53 -6.71 7.66
N ALA A 130 -25.32 -5.73 6.77
CA ALA A 130 -25.87 -4.39 6.93
C ALA A 130 -27.41 -4.42 6.98
N SER A 131 -28.03 -5.21 6.10
CA SER A 131 -29.49 -5.39 6.04
C SER A 131 -30.11 -5.94 7.32
N THR A 132 -29.40 -6.82 8.05
CA THR A 132 -29.91 -7.34 9.33
C THR A 132 -30.03 -6.28 10.41
N LYS A 133 -29.26 -5.19 10.32
CA LYS A 133 -29.26 -4.08 11.30
C LYS A 133 -30.21 -2.96 10.96
N SER A 134 -30.31 -2.61 9.68
CA SER A 134 -31.12 -1.46 9.22
C SER A 134 -32.51 -1.86 8.71
N GLY A 135 -32.81 -3.16 8.66
CA GLY A 135 -34.01 -3.69 8.05
C GLY A 135 -33.88 -3.78 6.52
N PHE A 136 -34.28 -4.93 5.96
CA PHE A 136 -34.15 -5.16 4.51
C PHE A 136 -34.95 -4.15 3.68
N ALA A 137 -36.16 -3.79 4.13
CA ALA A 137 -37.02 -2.84 3.41
C ALA A 137 -36.37 -1.43 3.34
N GLU A 138 -35.75 -0.94 4.39
CA GLU A 138 -35.07 0.36 4.40
C GLU A 138 -33.88 0.39 3.44
N LEU A 139 -33.08 -0.69 3.43
CA LEU A 139 -31.96 -0.81 2.51
C LEU A 139 -32.41 -0.96 1.07
N ASP A 140 -33.46 -1.75 0.81
CA ASP A 140 -34.01 -1.87 -0.54
C ASP A 140 -34.47 -0.52 -1.06
N THR A 141 -35.08 0.33 -0.23
CA THR A 141 -35.46 1.70 -0.60
C THR A 141 -34.27 2.54 -1.01
N ASN A 142 -33.17 2.47 -0.25
CA ASN A 142 -31.94 3.19 -0.55
C ASN A 142 -31.28 2.71 -1.86
N TYR A 143 -31.26 1.40 -2.11
CA TYR A 143 -30.68 0.84 -3.34
C TYR A 143 -31.55 1.08 -4.56
N VAL A 144 -32.87 1.03 -4.43
CA VAL A 144 -33.82 1.37 -5.51
C VAL A 144 -33.68 2.84 -5.90
N SER A 145 -33.49 3.75 -4.94
CA SER A 145 -33.23 5.17 -5.25
C SER A 145 -31.89 5.38 -5.98
N GLY A 146 -30.94 4.49 -5.79
CA GLY A 146 -29.69 4.42 -6.54
C GLY A 146 -29.76 3.70 -7.88
N GLY A 147 -30.95 3.28 -8.33
CA GLY A 147 -31.17 2.60 -9.61
C GLY A 147 -31.06 1.06 -9.57
N TYR A 148 -31.02 0.46 -8.38
CA TYR A 148 -31.00 -1.00 -8.22
C TYR A 148 -32.36 -1.52 -7.76
N THR A 149 -32.70 -2.77 -8.11
CA THR A 149 -34.00 -3.35 -7.76
C THR A 149 -34.12 -3.64 -6.25
N ASN A 150 -33.03 -4.05 -5.62
CA ASN A 150 -32.90 -4.35 -4.18
C ASN A 150 -31.44 -4.51 -3.78
N TRP A 151 -31.17 -4.71 -2.49
CA TRP A 151 -29.83 -4.87 -1.95
C TRP A 151 -29.05 -6.05 -2.57
N PHE A 152 -29.73 -7.15 -2.91
CA PHE A 152 -29.12 -8.33 -3.52
C PHE A 152 -28.60 -8.01 -4.93
N THR A 153 -29.44 -7.38 -5.75
CA THR A 153 -29.06 -6.92 -7.09
C THR A 153 -27.93 -5.91 -7.03
N TYR A 154 -27.99 -4.97 -6.08
CA TYR A 154 -26.90 -4.03 -5.82
C TYR A 154 -25.58 -4.75 -5.54
N ALA A 155 -25.59 -5.73 -4.63
CA ALA A 155 -24.38 -6.48 -4.26
C ALA A 155 -23.76 -7.21 -5.45
N LEU A 156 -24.59 -7.89 -6.25
CA LEU A 156 -24.12 -8.62 -7.44
C LEU A 156 -23.53 -7.66 -8.48
N VAL A 157 -24.25 -6.61 -8.83
CA VAL A 157 -23.80 -5.66 -9.85
C VAL A 157 -22.54 -4.90 -9.39
N THR A 158 -22.50 -4.50 -8.12
CA THR A 158 -21.31 -3.82 -7.57
C THR A 158 -20.08 -4.73 -7.55
N GLY A 159 -20.25 -6.01 -7.18
CA GLY A 159 -19.18 -7.00 -7.24
C GLY A 159 -18.66 -7.23 -8.67
N MET A 160 -19.56 -7.33 -9.64
CA MET A 160 -19.19 -7.47 -11.06
C MET A 160 -18.52 -6.22 -11.61
N ASN A 161 -19.03 -5.03 -11.30
CA ASN A 161 -18.45 -3.75 -11.71
C ASN A 161 -17.04 -3.57 -11.14
N PHE A 162 -16.82 -3.96 -9.86
CA PHE A 162 -15.50 -3.95 -9.26
C PHE A 162 -14.52 -4.85 -10.03
N ALA A 163 -14.92 -6.08 -10.34
CA ALA A 163 -14.10 -7.01 -11.11
C ALA A 163 -13.79 -6.51 -12.54
N GLY A 164 -14.78 -5.90 -13.20
CA GLY A 164 -14.61 -5.25 -14.50
C GLY A 164 -13.61 -4.09 -14.43
N GLY A 165 -13.69 -3.26 -13.39
CA GLY A 165 -12.73 -2.19 -13.14
C GLY A 165 -11.31 -2.71 -12.95
N ILE A 166 -11.13 -3.79 -12.18
CA ILE A 166 -9.82 -4.42 -11.99
C ILE A 166 -9.28 -5.00 -13.30
N TYR A 167 -10.12 -5.64 -14.10
CA TYR A 167 -9.71 -6.13 -15.42
C TYR A 167 -9.18 -5.00 -16.32
N ILE A 168 -9.87 -3.86 -16.35
CA ILE A 168 -9.44 -2.68 -17.12
C ILE A 168 -8.09 -2.16 -16.58
N ILE A 169 -7.94 -2.05 -15.26
CA ILE A 169 -6.67 -1.63 -14.61
C ILE A 169 -5.53 -2.57 -15.01
N LEU A 170 -5.71 -3.88 -14.86
CA LEU A 170 -4.66 -4.86 -15.18
C LEU A 170 -4.28 -4.86 -16.66
N SER A 171 -5.27 -4.69 -17.55
CA SER A 171 -5.02 -4.56 -18.98
C SER A 171 -4.27 -3.26 -19.30
N GLY A 172 -4.68 -2.14 -18.69
CA GLY A 172 -4.02 -0.84 -18.83
C GLY A 172 -2.58 -0.87 -18.32
N VAL A 173 -2.33 -1.51 -17.18
CA VAL A 173 -0.95 -1.66 -16.64
C VAL A 173 -0.05 -2.41 -17.61
N ARG A 174 -0.52 -3.50 -18.22
CA ARG A 174 0.28 -4.24 -19.22
C ARG A 174 0.62 -3.38 -20.43
N MET A 175 -0.33 -2.59 -20.91
CA MET A 175 -0.12 -1.66 -22.04
C MET A 175 0.89 -0.56 -21.66
N ILE A 176 0.74 0.04 -20.50
CA ILE A 176 1.65 1.07 -19.99
C ILE A 176 3.07 0.51 -19.84
N LEU A 177 3.24 -0.69 -19.29
CA LEU A 177 4.55 -1.32 -19.13
C LEU A 177 5.25 -1.55 -20.47
N ALA A 178 4.49 -1.95 -21.50
CA ALA A 178 5.04 -2.18 -22.83
C ALA A 178 5.65 -0.92 -23.47
N GLU A 179 5.14 0.27 -23.13
CA GLU A 179 5.59 1.55 -23.67
C GLU A 179 6.55 2.29 -22.72
N ILE A 180 6.24 2.29 -21.42
CA ILE A 180 6.99 3.08 -20.43
C ILE A 180 8.41 2.52 -20.22
N VAL A 181 8.57 1.20 -20.15
CA VAL A 181 9.90 0.62 -19.87
C VAL A 181 10.89 0.91 -20.99
N PRO A 182 10.58 0.74 -22.29
CA PRO A 182 11.47 1.15 -23.39
C PRO A 182 11.73 2.66 -23.42
N ALA A 183 10.70 3.49 -23.15
CA ALA A 183 10.87 4.94 -23.11
C ALA A 183 11.86 5.37 -22.01
N PHE A 184 11.76 4.80 -20.83
CA PHE A 184 12.69 5.09 -19.73
C PHE A 184 14.10 4.56 -19.96
N LYS A 185 14.24 3.47 -20.71
CA LYS A 185 15.55 3.03 -21.18
C LYS A 185 16.21 4.11 -22.07
N GLY A 186 15.46 4.68 -22.99
CA GLY A 186 15.94 5.82 -23.80
C GLY A 186 16.30 7.07 -22.98
N ILE A 187 15.54 7.36 -21.92
CA ILE A 187 15.83 8.45 -20.97
C ILE A 187 17.10 8.14 -20.17
N ALA A 188 17.25 6.90 -19.69
CA ALA A 188 18.43 6.45 -18.95
C ALA A 188 19.71 6.53 -19.79
N ASP A 189 19.62 6.21 -21.06
CA ASP A 189 20.76 6.24 -21.98
C ASP A 189 21.18 7.67 -22.36
N LYS A 190 20.23 8.62 -22.45
CA LYS A 190 20.48 9.94 -23.06
C LYS A 190 20.43 11.12 -22.10
N LEU A 191 19.60 11.05 -21.02
CA LEU A 191 19.30 12.22 -20.19
C LEU A 191 19.66 12.02 -18.73
N VAL A 192 19.20 10.93 -18.12
CA VAL A 192 19.38 10.67 -16.68
C VAL A 192 19.90 9.24 -16.50
N PRO A 193 21.22 9.06 -16.31
CA PRO A 193 21.80 7.73 -16.16
C PRO A 193 21.10 6.87 -15.11
N ASN A 194 20.78 5.64 -15.47
CA ASN A 194 20.09 4.66 -14.62
C ASN A 194 18.67 5.07 -14.16
N ALA A 195 17.99 5.95 -14.89
CA ALA A 195 16.60 6.30 -14.60
C ALA A 195 15.71 5.05 -14.64
N LYS A 196 14.88 4.88 -13.58
CA LYS A 196 13.94 3.78 -13.48
C LYS A 196 12.53 4.34 -13.22
N PRO A 197 11.50 3.91 -13.98
CA PRO A 197 10.11 4.30 -13.70
C PRO A 197 9.65 3.61 -12.42
N ALA A 198 9.17 4.38 -11.44
CA ALA A 198 8.53 3.86 -10.25
C ALA A 198 7.01 3.93 -10.44
N ILE A 199 6.39 2.76 -10.62
CA ILE A 199 5.01 2.60 -11.09
C ILE A 199 4.12 2.14 -9.94
N ASP A 200 2.82 2.41 -10.04
CA ASP A 200 1.80 2.17 -9.04
C ASP A 200 1.61 0.67 -8.70
N CYS A 201 0.96 0.39 -7.59
CA CYS A 201 0.79 -0.94 -7.00
C CYS A 201 0.25 -2.03 -7.95
N PRO A 202 -0.67 -1.77 -8.92
CA PRO A 202 -1.11 -2.81 -9.84
C PRO A 202 -0.03 -3.39 -10.75
N VAL A 203 1.13 -2.73 -10.83
CA VAL A 203 2.27 -3.22 -11.64
C VAL A 203 2.72 -4.64 -11.25
N VAL A 204 2.59 -5.00 -9.99
CA VAL A 204 3.01 -6.33 -9.50
C VAL A 204 1.93 -7.41 -9.63
N PHE A 205 0.68 -7.04 -9.88
CA PHE A 205 -0.44 -7.97 -9.90
C PHE A 205 -0.35 -9.06 -10.99
N PRO A 206 0.09 -8.73 -12.23
CA PRO A 206 0.24 -9.75 -13.27
C PRO A 206 1.28 -10.84 -12.98
N TYR A 207 2.22 -10.57 -12.06
CA TYR A 207 3.30 -11.51 -11.75
C TYR A 207 2.92 -12.58 -10.71
N ALA A 208 1.91 -12.30 -9.88
CA ALA A 208 1.47 -13.25 -8.86
C ALA A 208 -0.04 -13.10 -8.55
N PRO A 209 -0.90 -13.44 -9.49
CA PRO A 209 -2.34 -13.21 -9.38
C PRO A 209 -3.03 -13.97 -8.23
N ASN A 210 -2.57 -15.18 -7.89
CA ASN A 210 -3.08 -15.89 -6.72
C ASN A 210 -2.69 -15.17 -5.42
N ALA A 211 -1.45 -14.60 -5.36
CA ALA A 211 -1.03 -13.79 -4.24
C ALA A 211 -1.86 -12.50 -4.10
N VAL A 212 -2.31 -11.91 -5.21
CA VAL A 212 -3.22 -10.76 -5.21
C VAL A 212 -4.51 -11.09 -4.46
N LEU A 213 -5.17 -12.18 -4.86
CA LEU A 213 -6.44 -12.58 -4.27
C LEU A 213 -6.29 -12.97 -2.79
N ILE A 214 -5.32 -13.83 -2.49
CA ILE A 214 -5.05 -14.29 -1.12
C ILE A 214 -4.63 -13.11 -0.24
N GLY A 215 -3.74 -12.26 -0.74
CA GLY A 215 -3.25 -11.09 -0.01
C GLY A 215 -4.36 -10.11 0.33
N PHE A 216 -5.24 -9.83 -0.63
CA PHE A 216 -6.43 -9.02 -0.40
C PHE A 216 -7.31 -9.58 0.72
N LEU A 217 -7.77 -10.83 0.56
CA LEU A 217 -8.71 -11.45 1.51
C LEU A 217 -8.11 -11.55 2.91
N VAL A 218 -6.87 -11.99 3.00
CA VAL A 218 -6.19 -12.20 4.28
C VAL A 218 -5.87 -10.86 4.96
N SER A 219 -5.47 -9.83 4.19
CA SER A 219 -5.28 -8.48 4.73
C SER A 219 -6.61 -7.90 5.23
N PHE A 220 -7.70 -8.10 4.50
CA PHE A 220 -9.03 -7.66 4.92
C PHE A 220 -9.48 -8.34 6.23
N VAL A 221 -9.23 -9.65 6.36
CA VAL A 221 -9.45 -10.38 7.64
C VAL A 221 -8.57 -9.80 8.75
N GLY A 222 -7.29 -9.50 8.46
CA GLY A 222 -6.39 -8.82 9.40
C GLY A 222 -6.94 -7.47 9.85
N GLY A 223 -7.50 -6.68 8.92
CA GLY A 223 -8.18 -5.42 9.24
C GLY A 223 -9.40 -5.59 10.13
N ILE A 224 -10.24 -6.60 9.86
CA ILE A 224 -11.39 -6.94 10.70
C ILE A 224 -10.95 -7.32 12.13
N VAL A 225 -9.93 -8.16 12.24
CA VAL A 225 -9.36 -8.54 13.55
C VAL A 225 -8.81 -7.31 14.28
N GLY A 226 -8.07 -6.44 13.58
CA GLY A 226 -7.58 -5.17 14.10
C GLY A 226 -8.70 -4.27 14.61
N MET A 227 -9.79 -4.14 13.85
CA MET A 227 -10.99 -3.40 14.26
C MET A 227 -11.58 -3.94 15.57
N PHE A 228 -11.73 -5.27 15.71
CA PHE A 228 -12.24 -5.87 16.93
C PHE A 228 -11.29 -5.68 18.11
N ILE A 229 -9.98 -5.73 17.91
CA ILE A 229 -9.00 -5.40 18.94
C ILE A 229 -9.18 -3.94 19.39
N LEU A 230 -9.30 -2.98 18.48
CA LEU A 230 -9.55 -1.57 18.80
C LEU A 230 -10.88 -1.39 19.56
N PHE A 231 -11.91 -2.12 19.15
CA PHE A 231 -13.19 -2.11 19.85
C PHE A 231 -13.07 -2.61 21.29
N GLY A 232 -12.33 -3.72 21.51
CA GLY A 232 -12.05 -4.25 22.85
C GLY A 232 -11.24 -3.27 23.71
N ILE A 233 -10.20 -2.63 23.15
CA ILE A 233 -9.41 -1.62 23.85
C ILE A 233 -10.28 -0.42 24.24
N LYS A 234 -11.15 0.05 23.37
CA LYS A 234 -12.09 1.15 23.66
C LYS A 234 -13.07 0.79 24.75
N GLY A 235 -13.60 -0.46 24.75
CA GLY A 235 -14.50 -0.98 25.78
C GLY A 235 -13.85 -1.10 27.16
N ALA A 236 -12.52 -1.28 27.24
CA ALA A 236 -11.75 -1.35 28.48
C ALA A 236 -11.38 0.05 29.06
N ALA A 237 -12.16 1.10 28.79
CA ALA A 237 -12.02 2.46 29.32
C ALA A 237 -10.84 3.31 28.74
N LEU A 238 -10.19 2.87 27.67
CA LEU A 238 -9.27 3.70 26.89
C LEU A 238 -10.05 4.52 25.84
N ALA A 239 -10.93 5.40 26.29
CA ALA A 239 -11.98 6.06 25.55
C ALA A 239 -11.52 6.92 24.33
N ALA A 240 -10.25 7.26 24.24
CA ALA A 240 -9.71 8.11 23.17
C ALA A 240 -9.25 7.33 21.91
N VAL A 241 -9.31 6.00 21.91
CA VAL A 241 -8.84 5.20 20.76
C VAL A 241 -9.91 5.18 19.67
N PRO A 242 -9.62 5.68 18.45
CA PRO A 242 -10.56 5.60 17.34
C PRO A 242 -10.71 4.16 16.84
N ILE A 243 -11.92 3.80 16.43
CA ILE A 243 -12.16 2.52 15.75
C ILE A 243 -11.96 2.74 14.25
N ILE A 244 -11.03 2.01 13.68
CA ILE A 244 -10.75 2.06 12.25
C ILE A 244 -11.52 0.93 11.56
N LEU A 245 -12.37 1.31 10.62
CA LEU A 245 -13.13 0.35 9.81
C LEU A 245 -12.29 -0.12 8.62
N PRO A 246 -12.19 -1.42 8.38
CA PRO A 246 -11.46 -1.93 7.23
C PRO A 246 -12.21 -1.60 5.93
N GLY A 247 -11.60 -0.81 5.05
CA GLY A 247 -12.14 -0.51 3.74
C GLY A 247 -11.81 -1.60 2.72
N VAL A 248 -12.78 -1.99 1.89
CA VAL A 248 -12.55 -3.00 0.83
C VAL A 248 -11.49 -2.53 -0.16
N VAL A 249 -11.58 -1.28 -0.63
CA VAL A 249 -10.66 -0.73 -1.64
C VAL A 249 -9.22 -0.65 -1.14
N PRO A 250 -8.92 -0.07 0.05
CA PRO A 250 -7.56 -0.09 0.60
C PRO A 250 -7.01 -1.50 0.79
N HIS A 251 -7.79 -2.43 1.33
CA HIS A 251 -7.32 -3.81 1.49
C HIS A 251 -7.14 -4.52 0.15
N PHE A 252 -7.94 -4.18 -0.88
CA PHE A 252 -7.71 -4.73 -2.21
C PHE A 252 -6.36 -4.26 -2.78
N PHE A 253 -6.11 -2.97 -2.86
CA PHE A 253 -4.87 -2.47 -3.44
C PHE A 253 -3.66 -2.71 -2.54
N CYS A 254 -3.73 -2.29 -1.28
CA CYS A 254 -2.59 -2.42 -0.37
C CYS A 254 -2.40 -3.86 0.12
N GLY A 255 -3.48 -4.57 0.48
CA GLY A 255 -3.40 -5.94 0.96
C GLY A 255 -2.96 -6.93 -0.11
N ALA A 256 -3.48 -6.78 -1.35
CA ALA A 256 -3.04 -7.57 -2.49
C ALA A 256 -1.55 -7.37 -2.78
N THR A 257 -1.09 -6.11 -2.84
CA THR A 257 0.32 -5.79 -3.05
C THR A 257 1.20 -6.36 -1.93
N ALA A 258 0.79 -6.22 -0.67
CA ALA A 258 1.48 -6.81 0.48
C ALA A 258 1.57 -8.34 0.35
N GLY A 259 0.50 -8.99 -0.13
CA GLY A 259 0.48 -10.42 -0.43
C GLY A 259 1.51 -10.82 -1.48
N VAL A 260 1.61 -10.07 -2.58
CA VAL A 260 2.60 -10.32 -3.65
C VAL A 260 4.03 -10.16 -3.11
N PHE A 261 4.31 -9.07 -2.37
CA PHE A 261 5.61 -8.83 -1.76
C PHE A 261 5.99 -9.94 -0.77
N ALA A 262 5.06 -10.33 0.09
CA ALA A 262 5.27 -11.39 1.07
C ALA A 262 5.41 -12.78 0.42
N ASN A 263 4.68 -13.06 -0.68
CA ASN A 263 4.85 -14.28 -1.47
C ASN A 263 6.24 -14.38 -2.09
N ALA A 264 6.76 -13.30 -2.64
CA ALA A 264 8.11 -13.26 -3.24
C ALA A 264 9.21 -13.59 -2.21
N GLU A 265 8.99 -13.28 -0.94
CA GLU A 265 9.94 -13.54 0.15
C GLU A 265 9.67 -14.84 0.92
N GLY A 266 8.42 -15.29 1.02
CA GLY A 266 8.03 -16.38 1.92
C GLY A 266 7.09 -17.43 1.32
N GLY A 267 6.77 -17.32 0.02
CA GLY A 267 5.83 -18.21 -0.65
C GLY A 267 4.41 -18.11 -0.06
N LEU A 268 3.60 -19.14 -0.23
CA LEU A 268 2.21 -19.19 0.24
C LEU A 268 2.07 -18.86 1.72
N LYS A 269 2.91 -19.44 2.59
CA LYS A 269 2.89 -19.13 4.03
C LYS A 269 3.24 -17.67 4.29
N GLY A 270 4.24 -17.17 3.57
CA GLY A 270 4.64 -15.76 3.64
C GLY A 270 3.52 -14.84 3.22
N CYS A 271 2.85 -15.13 2.11
CA CYS A 271 1.70 -14.39 1.63
C CYS A 271 0.60 -14.28 2.71
N ILE A 272 0.17 -15.40 3.27
CA ILE A 272 -0.88 -15.44 4.28
C ILE A 272 -0.48 -14.66 5.54
N VAL A 273 0.66 -14.98 6.13
CA VAL A 273 1.06 -14.34 7.40
C VAL A 273 1.42 -12.87 7.18
N GLY A 274 2.16 -12.54 6.10
CA GLY A 274 2.54 -11.17 5.78
C GLY A 274 1.35 -10.28 5.48
N ALA A 275 0.40 -10.74 4.68
CA ALA A 275 -0.82 -9.99 4.39
C ALA A 275 -1.71 -9.80 5.63
N PHE A 276 -1.81 -10.80 6.51
CA PHE A 276 -2.55 -10.67 7.77
C PHE A 276 -1.98 -9.55 8.65
N PHE A 277 -0.67 -9.59 8.88
CA PHE A 277 -0.01 -8.54 9.67
C PHE A 277 -0.01 -7.18 8.97
N HIS A 278 0.00 -7.14 7.65
CA HIS A 278 -0.20 -5.90 6.90
C HIS A 278 -1.61 -5.33 7.16
N GLY A 279 -2.65 -6.15 7.17
CA GLY A 279 -4.01 -5.73 7.51
C GLY A 279 -4.11 -5.14 8.92
N LEU A 280 -3.44 -5.75 9.90
CA LEU A 280 -3.29 -5.16 11.23
C LEU A 280 -2.56 -3.82 11.18
N LEU A 281 -1.43 -3.75 10.45
CA LEU A 281 -0.61 -2.54 10.35
C LEU A 281 -1.40 -1.34 9.83
N ILE A 282 -2.11 -1.49 8.70
CA ILE A 282 -2.90 -0.40 8.11
C ILE A 282 -4.17 -0.07 8.91
N THR A 283 -4.55 -0.91 9.86
CA THR A 283 -5.61 -0.62 10.84
C THR A 283 -5.06 0.17 12.05
N PHE A 284 -3.86 -0.17 12.54
CA PHE A 284 -3.29 0.49 13.72
C PHE A 284 -2.55 1.80 13.40
N LEU A 285 -1.88 1.94 12.25
CA LEU A 285 -1.18 3.17 11.89
C LEU A 285 -2.06 4.43 11.93
N PRO A 286 -3.31 4.40 11.41
CA PRO A 286 -4.25 5.51 11.56
C PRO A 286 -4.49 5.94 13.01
N VAL A 287 -4.54 4.98 13.94
CA VAL A 287 -4.74 5.26 15.38
C VAL A 287 -3.64 6.15 15.94
N PHE A 288 -2.40 5.97 15.50
CA PHE A 288 -1.27 6.80 15.89
C PHE A 288 -1.17 8.09 15.09
N CYS A 289 -1.62 8.09 13.83
CA CYS A 289 -1.59 9.27 12.96
C CYS A 289 -2.64 10.31 13.36
N MET A 290 -3.87 9.89 13.67
CA MET A 290 -4.98 10.80 13.99
C MET A 290 -4.68 11.76 15.16
N PRO A 291 -4.12 11.35 16.30
CA PRO A 291 -3.78 12.28 17.38
C PRO A 291 -2.72 13.32 16.98
N VAL A 292 -1.75 12.92 16.16
CA VAL A 292 -0.69 13.82 15.68
C VAL A 292 -1.28 14.86 14.74
N LEU A 293 -2.09 14.47 13.78
CA LEU A 293 -2.78 15.38 12.87
C LEU A 293 -3.82 16.23 13.60
N GLY A 294 -4.52 15.67 14.59
CA GLY A 294 -5.46 16.39 15.45
C GLY A 294 -4.77 17.52 16.25
N ALA A 295 -3.57 17.27 16.77
CA ALA A 295 -2.76 18.30 17.44
C ALA A 295 -2.28 19.40 16.48
N LEU A 296 -2.31 19.15 15.18
CA LEU A 296 -2.02 20.08 14.10
C LEU A 296 -3.32 20.68 13.50
N HIS A 297 -4.44 20.63 14.22
CA HIS A 297 -5.76 21.14 13.84
C HIS A 297 -6.49 20.36 12.71
N TYR A 298 -6.04 19.14 12.42
CA TYR A 298 -6.67 18.22 11.42
C TYR A 298 -7.31 17.01 12.11
N ALA A 299 -8.14 17.27 13.11
CA ALA A 299 -8.85 16.24 13.86
C ALA A 299 -9.73 15.38 12.93
N GLY A 300 -9.72 14.07 13.13
CA GLY A 300 -10.49 13.12 12.33
C GLY A 300 -9.87 12.78 10.97
N THR A 301 -8.72 13.37 10.62
CA THR A 301 -8.01 13.07 9.37
C THR A 301 -7.04 11.91 9.58
N THR A 302 -7.03 10.96 8.64
CA THR A 302 -6.06 9.87 8.56
C THR A 302 -6.01 9.31 7.14
N PHE A 303 -5.16 8.30 6.94
CA PHE A 303 -4.93 7.65 5.65
C PHE A 303 -4.94 6.14 5.82
N SER A 304 -5.35 5.42 4.78
CA SER A 304 -5.31 3.94 4.74
C SER A 304 -3.92 3.41 4.37
N ASP A 305 -3.14 4.19 3.64
CA ASP A 305 -1.83 3.78 3.13
C ASP A 305 -0.73 4.07 4.16
N ALA A 306 0.12 3.08 4.40
CA ALA A 306 1.07 3.08 5.50
C ALA A 306 2.05 4.25 5.48
N ASP A 307 2.51 4.67 4.30
CA ASP A 307 3.54 5.71 4.16
C ASP A 307 3.01 7.10 4.47
N PHE A 308 1.73 7.39 4.14
CA PHE A 308 1.10 8.65 4.56
C PHE A 308 1.02 8.74 6.08
N CYS A 309 0.59 7.66 6.74
CA CYS A 309 0.58 7.61 8.20
C CYS A 309 2.00 7.71 8.76
N GLY A 310 2.97 6.98 8.20
CA GLY A 310 4.36 7.02 8.64
C GLY A 310 4.98 8.42 8.55
N VAL A 311 4.85 9.06 7.39
CA VAL A 311 5.34 10.42 7.18
C VAL A 311 4.58 11.42 8.05
N GLY A 312 3.24 11.30 8.14
CA GLY A 312 2.41 12.15 8.98
C GLY A 312 2.79 12.06 10.46
N ILE A 313 3.03 10.86 10.99
CA ILE A 313 3.46 10.66 12.38
C ILE A 313 4.85 11.25 12.61
N ILE A 314 5.82 10.94 11.76
CA ILE A 314 7.21 11.38 11.95
C ILE A 314 7.32 12.89 11.78
N LEU A 315 6.91 13.41 10.64
CA LEU A 315 7.04 14.82 10.32
C LEU A 315 6.14 15.68 11.21
N GLY A 316 4.93 15.21 11.53
CA GLY A 316 4.01 15.88 12.41
C GLY A 316 4.54 16.03 13.85
N ASN A 317 5.17 15.00 14.40
CA ASN A 317 5.82 15.12 15.69
C ASN A 317 7.05 16.05 15.64
N ILE A 318 7.85 15.98 14.56
CA ILE A 318 8.95 16.93 14.36
C ILE A 318 8.41 18.38 14.36
N ALA A 319 7.35 18.66 13.59
CA ALA A 319 6.75 19.99 13.49
C ALA A 319 6.13 20.50 14.81
N ARG A 320 5.76 19.62 15.73
CA ARG A 320 5.28 20.01 17.07
C ARG A 320 6.40 20.52 17.99
N PHE A 321 7.62 20.02 17.81
CA PHE A 321 8.76 20.35 18.68
C PHE A 321 9.77 21.29 18.02
N THR A 322 9.70 21.45 16.69
CA THR A 322 10.59 22.34 15.92
C THR A 322 9.75 23.24 15.03
N THR A 323 9.97 24.56 15.10
CA THR A 323 9.16 25.53 14.35
C THR A 323 10.02 26.49 13.54
N GLY A 324 9.43 27.10 12.53
CA GLY A 324 10.06 28.12 11.69
C GLY A 324 11.38 27.66 11.07
N ASN A 325 12.42 28.46 11.15
CA ASN A 325 13.71 28.19 10.52
C ASN A 325 14.38 26.89 11.02
N LEU A 326 14.16 26.52 12.28
CA LEU A 326 14.68 25.24 12.80
C LEU A 326 14.06 24.04 12.09
N LEU A 327 12.75 24.10 11.82
CA LEU A 327 12.05 23.05 11.06
C LEU A 327 12.59 22.95 9.63
N LEU A 328 12.88 24.08 8.96
CA LEU A 328 13.51 24.07 7.65
C LEU A 328 14.90 23.41 7.68
N ILE A 329 15.73 23.71 8.69
CA ILE A 329 17.02 23.09 8.88
C ILE A 329 16.88 21.57 9.04
N VAL A 330 15.90 21.10 9.82
CA VAL A 330 15.60 19.68 9.97
C VAL A 330 15.23 19.06 8.63
N CYS A 331 14.39 19.71 7.81
CA CYS A 331 14.06 19.22 6.46
C CYS A 331 15.31 19.05 5.58
N VAL A 332 16.22 20.02 5.61
CA VAL A 332 17.49 19.96 4.89
C VAL A 332 18.36 18.79 5.38
N ILE A 333 18.50 18.63 6.69
CA ILE A 333 19.26 17.54 7.29
C ILE A 333 18.69 16.18 6.87
N LEU A 334 17.38 15.98 7.01
CA LEU A 334 16.70 14.74 6.61
C LEU A 334 16.95 14.41 5.12
N PHE A 335 16.90 15.40 4.26
CA PHE A 335 17.18 15.21 2.82
C PHE A 335 18.64 14.84 2.56
N LEU A 336 19.59 15.42 3.29
CA LEU A 336 21.01 15.17 3.10
C LEU A 336 21.49 13.82 3.65
N ILE A 337 20.83 13.25 4.67
CA ILE A 337 21.24 11.98 5.28
C ILE A 337 21.44 10.86 4.25
N PRO A 338 20.47 10.48 3.39
CA PRO A 338 20.68 9.40 2.44
C PRO A 338 21.70 9.73 1.35
N ILE A 339 21.86 11.01 1.01
CA ILE A 339 22.88 11.47 0.05
C ILE A 339 24.26 11.23 0.64
N ILE A 340 24.51 11.71 1.86
CA ILE A 340 25.78 11.53 2.57
C ILE A 340 26.07 10.05 2.77
N TYR A 341 25.06 9.28 3.23
CA TYR A 341 25.20 7.83 3.40
C TYR A 341 25.63 7.14 2.10
N ASN A 342 25.05 7.50 0.95
CA ASN A 342 25.39 6.91 -0.34
C ASN A 342 26.84 7.25 -0.76
N PHE A 343 27.32 8.47 -0.48
CA PHE A 343 28.72 8.84 -0.76
C PHE A 343 29.70 8.12 0.16
N VAL A 344 29.37 7.95 1.43
CA VAL A 344 30.23 7.27 2.40
C VAL A 344 30.25 5.75 2.17
N ALA A 345 29.10 5.15 1.87
CA ALA A 345 28.97 3.72 1.63
C ALA A 345 29.61 3.26 0.29
N LYS A 346 29.70 4.15 -0.70
CA LYS A 346 30.38 3.90 -1.97
C LYS A 346 31.89 4.18 -1.92
N LYS A 347 32.59 3.99 -0.79
CA LYS A 347 34.06 3.93 -0.83
C LYS A 347 34.46 2.84 -1.84
N PRO A 348 35.26 3.16 -2.87
CA PRO A 348 35.70 2.16 -3.82
C PRO A 348 36.42 1.06 -3.04
N ALA A 349 36.01 -0.21 -3.28
CA ALA A 349 36.87 -1.32 -2.92
C ALA A 349 38.25 -1.00 -3.53
N ALA A 350 39.28 -0.86 -2.70
CA ALA A 350 40.62 -0.68 -3.16
C ALA A 350 40.88 -1.78 -4.20
N LYS A 351 41.27 -1.39 -5.41
CA LYS A 351 41.76 -2.32 -6.40
C LYS A 351 42.89 -3.07 -5.70
N ALA A 352 42.67 -4.34 -5.38
CA ALA A 352 43.76 -5.24 -5.09
C ALA A 352 44.51 -5.37 -6.42
N GLU A 353 45.72 -4.80 -6.45
CA GLU A 353 46.73 -5.02 -7.48
C GLU A 353 47.16 -6.48 -7.49
#